data_ecb72aec63f6e52ef9c5000a65771646
#
_entry.id   ecb72aec63f6e52ef9c5000a65771646
#
_cell.length_a   1.000
_cell.length_b   1.000
_cell.length_c   1.000
_cell.angle_alpha   90.00
_cell.angle_beta   90.00
_cell.angle_gamma   90.00
#
_symmetry.space_group_name_H-M   'P 1'
#
loop_
_entity.id
_entity.type
_entity.pdbx_description
1 polymer ?
#
loop_
_entity_poly.entity_id
_entity_poly.type
_entity_poly.pdbx_seq_one_letter_code
_entity_poly.pdbx_strand_id
1 'polypeptide(L)'
;IVIGFENNRDGYSNIKQQIESLKIALTYLLDHYHFTEFKAVGHSNGGLVLTGLLESGFLEKKKLTVRKLAIIGSPYQFNQEMYDDFQKWKHRLGKEVEVLNFVGSFAGKSDGIVPLSSAQAAKSIFEKQAYTEVNLNGRKAHHSALPTNPDLVKQLSLFLNL
;
A
#
# COMPACT_ATOMS: atom_id res chain seq x y z
N ILE A 1 -1.14 -0.78 15.26
CA ILE A 1 -0.74 -2.21 15.17
C ILE A 1 0.21 -2.35 14.00
N VAL A 2 1.30 -3.09 14.18
CA VAL A 2 2.24 -3.46 13.13
C VAL A 2 2.06 -4.95 12.86
N ILE A 3 1.89 -5.31 11.59
CA ILE A 3 1.75 -6.69 11.15
C ILE A 3 3.04 -7.09 10.43
N GLY A 4 3.72 -8.10 10.95
CA GLY A 4 4.86 -8.76 10.33
C GLY A 4 4.44 -10.07 9.68
N PHE A 5 5.05 -10.39 8.55
CA PHE A 5 4.84 -11.65 7.85
C PHE A 5 6.01 -12.60 8.12
N GLU A 6 5.73 -13.86 8.40
CA GLU A 6 6.75 -14.91 8.51
C GLU A 6 7.53 -15.06 7.20
N ASN A 7 6.79 -15.05 6.07
CA ASN A 7 7.39 -15.00 4.74
C ASN A 7 7.33 -13.57 4.20
N ASN A 8 8.46 -12.86 4.22
CA ASN A 8 8.62 -11.51 3.70
C ASN A 8 9.38 -11.45 2.35
N ARG A 9 9.46 -12.56 1.64
CA ARG A 9 10.14 -12.65 0.35
C ARG A 9 9.38 -11.91 -0.74
N ASP A 10 10.12 -11.44 -1.74
CA ASP A 10 9.57 -10.84 -2.95
C ASP A 10 8.92 -11.90 -3.86
N GLY A 11 8.17 -11.43 -4.84
CA GLY A 11 7.52 -12.25 -5.83
C GLY A 11 6.02 -12.36 -5.64
N TYR A 12 5.29 -12.43 -6.75
CA TYR A 12 3.83 -12.33 -6.74
C TYR A 12 3.14 -13.47 -5.97
N SER A 13 3.68 -14.69 -6.04
CA SER A 13 3.16 -15.82 -5.24
C SER A 13 3.27 -15.56 -3.73
N ASN A 14 4.37 -14.93 -3.28
CA ASN A 14 4.55 -14.56 -1.88
C ASN A 14 3.59 -13.43 -1.47
N ILE A 15 3.38 -12.42 -2.34
CA ILE A 15 2.38 -11.37 -2.10
C ILE A 15 0.98 -11.98 -1.92
N LYS A 16 0.58 -12.94 -2.76
CA LYS A 16 -0.71 -13.65 -2.59
C LYS A 16 -0.81 -14.35 -1.22
N GLN A 17 0.25 -15.02 -0.77
CA GLN A 17 0.28 -15.65 0.56
C GLN A 17 0.21 -14.61 1.70
N GLN A 18 0.90 -13.48 1.56
CA GLN A 18 0.87 -12.39 2.53
C GLN A 18 -0.53 -11.75 2.61
N ILE A 19 -1.25 -11.64 1.50
CA ILE A 19 -2.65 -11.18 1.50
C ILE A 19 -3.52 -12.14 2.34
N GLU A 20 -3.38 -13.45 2.16
CA GLU A 20 -4.14 -14.42 2.95
C GLU A 20 -3.76 -14.37 4.45
N SER A 21 -2.47 -14.24 4.77
CA SER A 21 -2.01 -14.04 6.14
C SER A 21 -2.58 -12.77 6.78
N LEU A 22 -2.67 -11.67 6.01
CA LEU A 22 -3.27 -10.43 6.47
C LEU A 22 -4.77 -10.59 6.76
N LYS A 23 -5.51 -11.34 5.94
CA LYS A 23 -6.93 -11.64 6.19
C LYS A 23 -7.13 -12.42 7.50
N ILE A 24 -6.24 -13.37 7.79
CA ILE A 24 -6.25 -14.12 9.05
C ILE A 24 -6.00 -13.17 10.23
N ALA A 25 -4.96 -12.34 10.14
CA ALA A 25 -4.63 -11.37 11.17
C ALA A 25 -5.78 -10.37 11.43
N LEU A 26 -6.41 -9.85 10.36
CA LEU A 26 -7.57 -8.95 10.48
C LEU A 26 -8.78 -9.65 11.10
N THR A 27 -9.02 -10.91 10.77
CA THR A 27 -10.11 -11.69 11.41
C THR A 27 -9.86 -11.80 12.90
N TYR A 28 -8.65 -12.15 13.32
CA TYR A 28 -8.28 -12.18 14.74
C TYR A 28 -8.47 -10.82 15.43
N LEU A 29 -8.04 -9.74 14.79
CA LEU A 29 -8.20 -8.39 15.33
C LEU A 29 -9.66 -7.99 15.48
N LEU A 30 -10.51 -8.35 14.51
CA LEU A 30 -11.95 -8.09 14.58
C LEU A 30 -12.62 -8.81 15.76
N ASP A 31 -12.26 -10.04 16.00
CA ASP A 31 -12.82 -10.83 17.10
C ASP A 31 -12.44 -10.25 18.47
N HIS A 32 -11.33 -9.50 18.55
CA HIS A 32 -10.84 -8.94 19.82
C HIS A 32 -11.15 -7.45 20.01
N TYR A 33 -11.26 -6.65 18.94
CA TYR A 33 -11.32 -5.18 19.03
C TYR A 33 -12.60 -4.55 18.46
N HIS A 34 -13.46 -5.31 17.79
CA HIS A 34 -14.78 -4.88 17.31
C HIS A 34 -14.81 -3.54 16.55
N PHE A 35 -13.93 -3.34 15.58
CA PHE A 35 -13.90 -2.15 14.74
C PHE A 35 -14.57 -2.41 13.39
N THR A 36 -15.06 -1.36 12.73
CA THR A 36 -15.69 -1.40 11.41
C THR A 36 -14.89 -0.66 10.34
N GLU A 37 -13.91 0.14 10.76
CA GLU A 37 -13.04 0.87 9.84
C GLU A 37 -11.62 0.98 10.38
N PHE A 38 -10.68 1.15 9.48
CA PHE A 38 -9.28 1.36 9.82
C PHE A 38 -8.54 2.18 8.76
N LYS A 39 -7.37 2.69 9.13
CA LYS A 39 -6.40 3.34 8.23
C LYS A 39 -5.22 2.40 8.07
N ALA A 40 -4.64 2.36 6.87
CA ALA A 40 -3.57 1.44 6.55
C ALA A 40 -2.35 2.16 5.98
N VAL A 41 -1.17 1.66 6.32
CA VAL A 41 0.11 2.12 5.77
C VAL A 41 0.90 0.92 5.30
N GLY A 42 1.37 0.94 4.05
CA GLY A 42 2.19 -0.11 3.47
C GLY A 42 3.46 0.44 2.84
N HIS A 43 4.62 -0.06 3.27
CA HIS A 43 5.91 0.23 2.64
C HIS A 43 6.31 -0.93 1.74
N SER A 44 6.86 -0.62 0.55
CA SER A 44 7.33 -1.62 -0.39
C SER A 44 6.24 -2.66 -0.72
N ASN A 45 6.50 -3.95 -0.57
CA ASN A 45 5.50 -5.01 -0.75
C ASN A 45 4.24 -4.82 0.11
N GLY A 46 4.33 -4.13 1.25
CA GLY A 46 3.18 -3.85 2.11
C GLY A 46 2.07 -3.07 1.41
N GLY A 47 2.41 -2.15 0.51
CA GLY A 47 1.41 -1.45 -0.32
C GLY A 47 0.71 -2.37 -1.32
N LEU A 48 1.45 -3.33 -1.90
CA LEU A 48 0.90 -4.35 -2.81
C LEU A 48 -0.05 -5.29 -2.09
N VAL A 49 0.34 -5.73 -0.88
CA VAL A 49 -0.49 -6.60 -0.03
C VAL A 49 -1.79 -5.91 0.36
N LEU A 50 -1.72 -4.63 0.74
CA LEU A 50 -2.91 -3.85 1.08
C LEU A 50 -3.82 -3.62 -0.14
N THR A 51 -3.26 -3.37 -1.32
CA THR A 51 -4.03 -3.27 -2.57
C THR A 51 -4.76 -4.58 -2.87
N GLY A 52 -4.06 -5.71 -2.81
CA GLY A 52 -4.67 -7.02 -3.02
C GLY A 52 -5.74 -7.36 -1.97
N LEU A 53 -5.57 -6.93 -0.72
CA LEU A 53 -6.61 -7.05 0.30
C LEU A 53 -7.88 -6.28 -0.09
N LEU A 54 -7.73 -5.02 -0.54
CA LEU A 54 -8.84 -4.17 -0.97
C LEU A 54 -9.63 -4.82 -2.14
N GLU A 55 -8.92 -5.41 -3.10
CA GLU A 55 -9.52 -6.03 -4.28
C GLU A 55 -10.13 -7.41 -4.01
N SER A 56 -9.78 -8.05 -2.91
CA SER A 56 -10.14 -9.45 -2.62
C SER A 56 -11.61 -9.69 -2.27
N GLY A 57 -12.39 -8.63 -2.03
CA GLY A 57 -13.77 -8.74 -1.52
C GLY A 57 -13.86 -9.18 -0.05
N PHE A 58 -12.72 -9.35 0.63
CA PHE A 58 -12.69 -9.74 2.05
C PHE A 58 -13.29 -8.66 2.95
N LEU A 59 -12.98 -7.39 2.69
CA LEU A 59 -13.45 -6.26 3.49
C LEU A 59 -14.97 -6.14 3.43
N GLU A 60 -15.56 -6.30 2.24
CA GLU A 60 -17.01 -6.30 2.05
C GLU A 60 -17.68 -7.43 2.85
N LYS A 61 -17.16 -8.67 2.74
CA LYS A 61 -17.66 -9.83 3.51
C LYS A 61 -17.59 -9.61 5.02
N LYS A 62 -16.56 -8.92 5.50
CA LYS A 62 -16.37 -8.62 6.93
C LYS A 62 -17.02 -7.30 7.37
N LYS A 63 -17.68 -6.57 6.46
CA LYS A 63 -18.26 -5.24 6.71
C LYS A 63 -17.23 -4.25 7.27
N LEU A 64 -16.02 -4.29 6.69
CA LEU A 64 -14.90 -3.43 7.03
C LEU A 64 -14.66 -2.38 5.96
N THR A 65 -14.24 -1.20 6.38
CA THR A 65 -13.87 -0.11 5.49
C THR A 65 -12.44 0.36 5.75
N VAL A 66 -11.64 0.48 4.70
CA VAL A 66 -10.39 1.23 4.74
C VAL A 66 -10.69 2.67 4.33
N ARG A 67 -10.52 3.63 5.26
CA ARG A 67 -10.77 5.06 4.98
C ARG A 67 -9.58 5.73 4.33
N LYS A 68 -8.37 5.42 4.77
CA LYS A 68 -7.14 6.02 4.30
C LYS A 68 -6.08 4.95 4.08
N LEU A 69 -5.48 4.96 2.91
CA LEU A 69 -4.39 4.09 2.53
C LEU A 69 -3.17 4.94 2.18
N ALA A 70 -2.11 4.83 2.96
CA ALA A 70 -0.81 5.38 2.59
C ALA A 70 0.08 4.28 2.01
N ILE A 71 0.65 4.55 0.85
CA ILE A 71 1.55 3.67 0.11
C ILE A 71 2.92 4.34 0.07
N ILE A 72 3.98 3.62 0.38
CA ILE A 72 5.32 4.17 0.45
C ILE A 72 6.26 3.31 -0.40
N GLY A 73 6.72 3.84 -1.53
CA GLY A 73 7.69 3.19 -2.40
C GLY A 73 7.31 1.78 -2.87
N SER A 74 6.04 1.54 -3.19
CA SER A 74 5.56 0.20 -3.57
C SER A 74 5.75 -0.09 -5.06
N PRO A 75 6.29 -1.28 -5.44
CA PRO A 75 6.71 -1.58 -6.81
C PRO A 75 5.58 -2.18 -7.67
N TYR A 76 4.58 -1.40 -8.06
CA TYR A 76 3.40 -1.89 -8.79
C TYR A 76 3.69 -2.53 -10.15
N GLN A 77 4.68 -2.04 -10.89
CA GLN A 77 5.08 -2.60 -12.19
C GLN A 77 6.37 -3.43 -12.15
N PHE A 78 6.74 -3.96 -10.99
CA PHE A 78 7.90 -4.84 -10.88
C PHE A 78 7.64 -6.24 -11.45
N ASN A 79 6.38 -6.69 -11.43
CA ASN A 79 5.91 -7.94 -12.00
C ASN A 79 4.67 -7.67 -12.87
N GLN A 80 4.72 -8.05 -14.14
CA GLN A 80 3.64 -7.75 -15.09
C GLN A 80 2.34 -8.50 -14.76
N GLU A 81 2.41 -9.78 -14.40
CA GLU A 81 1.24 -10.58 -14.03
C GLU A 81 0.49 -9.96 -12.84
N MET A 82 1.24 -9.52 -11.82
CA MET A 82 0.68 -8.85 -10.65
C MET A 82 0.01 -7.52 -11.03
N TYR A 83 0.67 -6.73 -11.87
CA TYR A 83 0.12 -5.45 -12.32
C TYR A 83 -1.17 -5.64 -13.13
N ASP A 84 -1.20 -6.62 -14.03
CA ASP A 84 -2.37 -6.96 -14.85
C ASP A 84 -3.54 -7.43 -13.96
N ASP A 85 -3.25 -8.21 -12.91
CA ASP A 85 -4.27 -8.60 -11.94
C ASP A 85 -4.82 -7.38 -11.18
N PHE A 86 -3.98 -6.45 -10.71
CA PHE A 86 -4.45 -5.21 -10.09
C PHE A 86 -5.31 -4.38 -11.06
N GLN A 87 -4.91 -4.24 -12.32
CA GLN A 87 -5.71 -3.54 -13.33
C GLN A 87 -7.07 -4.21 -13.56
N LYS A 88 -7.11 -5.53 -13.55
CA LYS A 88 -8.32 -6.33 -13.72
C LYS A 88 -9.30 -6.13 -12.56
N TRP A 89 -8.78 -6.11 -11.33
CA TRP A 89 -9.62 -6.10 -10.12
C TRP A 89 -9.81 -4.72 -9.50
N LYS A 90 -9.21 -3.65 -10.03
CA LYS A 90 -9.34 -2.28 -9.51
C LYS A 90 -10.78 -1.76 -9.38
N HIS A 91 -11.72 -2.35 -10.11
CA HIS A 91 -13.14 -2.02 -9.99
C HIS A 91 -13.76 -2.40 -8.64
N ARG A 92 -13.07 -3.25 -7.84
CA ARG A 92 -13.47 -3.64 -6.48
C ARG A 92 -12.96 -2.70 -5.40
N LEU A 93 -12.07 -1.78 -5.74
CA LEU A 93 -11.58 -0.79 -4.78
C LEU A 93 -12.73 0.13 -4.36
N GLY A 94 -12.93 0.26 -3.05
CA GLY A 94 -13.95 1.16 -2.50
C GLY A 94 -13.73 2.61 -2.93
N LYS A 95 -14.79 3.30 -3.32
CA LYS A 95 -14.71 4.70 -3.75
C LYS A 95 -14.39 5.67 -2.60
N GLU A 96 -14.66 5.25 -1.39
CA GLU A 96 -14.45 5.99 -0.14
C GLU A 96 -13.00 5.98 0.35
N VAL A 97 -12.14 5.17 -0.26
CA VAL A 97 -10.72 5.08 0.11
C VAL A 97 -9.97 6.33 -0.38
N GLU A 98 -9.40 7.09 0.54
CA GLU A 98 -8.42 8.13 0.21
C GLU A 98 -7.03 7.50 0.13
N VAL A 99 -6.28 7.76 -0.93
CA VAL A 99 -4.97 7.19 -1.18
C VAL A 99 -3.89 8.27 -1.21
N LEU A 100 -2.86 8.09 -0.40
CA LEU A 100 -1.64 8.91 -0.42
C LEU A 100 -0.45 8.03 -0.80
N ASN A 101 0.13 8.28 -1.98
CA ASN A 101 1.28 7.55 -2.50
C ASN A 101 2.56 8.37 -2.36
N PHE A 102 3.49 7.90 -1.55
CA PHE A 102 4.83 8.46 -1.45
C PHE A 102 5.79 7.75 -2.39
N VAL A 103 6.37 8.49 -3.29
CA VAL A 103 7.29 8.00 -4.30
C VAL A 103 8.68 8.57 -4.04
N GLY A 104 9.66 7.72 -3.81
CA GLY A 104 11.03 8.09 -3.57
C GLY A 104 11.85 8.22 -4.85
N SER A 105 12.71 9.22 -4.91
CA SER A 105 13.69 9.36 -5.98
C SER A 105 15.06 9.73 -5.42
N PHE A 106 16.00 8.80 -5.57
CA PHE A 106 17.41 9.06 -5.39
C PHE A 106 18.04 9.20 -6.78
N ALA A 107 18.59 10.38 -7.07
CA ALA A 107 19.13 10.71 -8.40
C ALA A 107 18.12 10.62 -9.58
N GLY A 108 16.82 10.83 -9.34
CA GLY A 108 15.82 11.12 -10.37
C GLY A 108 15.19 9.93 -11.10
N LYS A 109 15.62 8.68 -10.85
CA LYS A 109 15.11 7.51 -11.58
C LYS A 109 14.47 6.42 -10.73
N SER A 110 14.88 6.31 -9.47
CA SER A 110 14.40 5.31 -8.53
C SER A 110 14.71 5.75 -7.10
N ASP A 111 14.13 5.08 -6.12
CA ASP A 111 14.52 5.20 -4.71
C ASP A 111 15.75 4.35 -4.35
N GLY A 112 16.45 3.82 -5.36
CA GLY A 112 17.58 2.90 -5.23
C GLY A 112 17.19 1.42 -5.32
N ILE A 113 15.91 1.08 -5.22
CA ILE A 113 15.37 -0.28 -5.38
C ILE A 113 14.18 -0.27 -6.34
N VAL A 114 13.19 0.58 -6.11
CA VAL A 114 11.96 0.66 -6.90
C VAL A 114 12.10 1.76 -7.97
N PRO A 115 11.96 1.44 -9.26
CA PRO A 115 11.90 2.45 -10.30
C PRO A 115 10.76 3.44 -10.07
N LEU A 116 11.01 4.72 -10.33
CA LEU A 116 10.03 5.79 -10.16
C LEU A 116 8.71 5.47 -10.89
N SER A 117 8.80 5.04 -12.15
CA SER A 117 7.65 4.63 -12.96
C SER A 117 6.83 3.50 -12.33
N SER A 118 7.51 2.54 -11.69
CA SER A 118 6.85 1.41 -11.03
C SER A 118 6.04 1.86 -9.81
N ALA A 119 6.59 2.77 -8.99
CA ALA A 119 5.86 3.31 -7.86
C ALA A 119 4.69 4.23 -8.29
N GLN A 120 4.88 5.00 -9.37
CA GLN A 120 3.86 5.89 -9.93
C GLN A 120 2.72 5.13 -10.63
N ALA A 121 2.92 3.88 -11.02
CA ALA A 121 1.88 3.05 -11.64
C ALA A 121 0.68 2.81 -10.72
N ALA A 122 0.80 3.02 -9.42
CA ALA A 122 -0.32 3.05 -8.48
C ALA A 122 -1.45 3.98 -8.94
N LYS A 123 -1.14 5.12 -9.57
CA LYS A 123 -2.11 6.08 -10.06
C LYS A 123 -3.16 5.47 -11.00
N SER A 124 -2.78 4.54 -11.84
CA SER A 124 -3.70 3.89 -12.79
C SER A 124 -4.60 2.84 -12.13
N ILE A 125 -4.16 2.30 -10.99
CA ILE A 125 -4.94 1.34 -10.19
C ILE A 125 -5.97 2.11 -9.37
N PHE A 126 -5.56 3.21 -8.74
CA PHE A 126 -6.42 4.06 -7.89
C PHE A 126 -7.04 5.25 -8.64
N GLU A 127 -7.30 5.12 -9.93
CA GLU A 127 -7.79 6.23 -10.78
C GLU A 127 -9.18 6.77 -10.41
N LYS A 128 -9.98 5.96 -9.68
CA LYS A 128 -11.35 6.32 -9.26
C LYS A 128 -11.45 6.73 -7.79
N GLN A 129 -10.34 6.67 -7.06
CA GLN A 129 -10.22 7.05 -5.66
C GLN A 129 -9.71 8.49 -5.54
N ALA A 130 -9.89 9.12 -4.38
CA ALA A 130 -9.19 10.34 -4.04
C ALA A 130 -7.69 10.03 -3.88
N TYR A 131 -6.91 10.27 -4.93
CA TYR A 131 -5.50 9.90 -5.01
C TYR A 131 -4.60 11.14 -5.00
N THR A 132 -3.65 11.14 -4.09
CA THR A 132 -2.58 12.16 -4.01
C THR A 132 -1.22 11.46 -4.09
N GLU A 133 -0.32 12.02 -4.90
CA GLU A 133 1.05 11.55 -5.02
C GLU A 133 2.03 12.59 -4.47
N VAL A 134 2.98 12.15 -3.67
CA VAL A 134 4.05 12.98 -3.11
C VAL A 134 5.40 12.42 -3.57
N ASN A 135 6.12 13.22 -4.35
CA ASN A 135 7.45 12.88 -4.83
C ASN A 135 8.50 13.41 -3.85
N LEU A 136 9.25 12.51 -3.22
CA LEU A 136 10.35 12.80 -2.31
C LEU A 136 11.67 12.59 -3.03
N ASN A 137 12.62 13.52 -2.87
CA ASN A 137 13.90 13.50 -3.56
C ASN A 137 15.08 13.55 -2.60
N GLY A 138 16.23 13.04 -3.05
CA GLY A 138 17.49 13.13 -2.35
C GLY A 138 17.79 11.94 -1.43
N ARG A 139 18.83 12.06 -0.60
CA ARG A 139 19.35 10.93 0.21
C ARG A 139 18.33 10.30 1.16
N LYS A 140 17.41 11.09 1.72
CA LYS A 140 16.36 10.60 2.62
C LYS A 140 15.17 9.98 1.86
N ALA A 141 15.17 10.03 0.53
CA ALA A 141 14.18 9.39 -0.32
C ALA A 141 14.65 8.03 -0.86
N HIS A 142 15.77 7.48 -0.35
CA HIS A 142 16.19 6.10 -0.61
C HIS A 142 15.19 5.12 0.01
N HIS A 143 14.94 4.00 -0.65
CA HIS A 143 13.91 3.02 -0.32
C HIS A 143 13.81 2.69 1.19
N SER A 144 14.93 2.31 1.79
CA SER A 144 14.98 1.95 3.21
C SER A 144 14.85 3.16 4.16
N ALA A 145 15.11 4.38 3.68
CA ALA A 145 15.02 5.60 4.46
C ALA A 145 13.64 6.28 4.35
N LEU A 146 12.86 5.95 3.32
CA LEU A 146 11.55 6.55 3.09
C LEU A 146 10.65 6.51 4.33
N PRO A 147 10.48 5.39 5.06
CA PRO A 147 9.58 5.35 6.23
C PRO A 147 9.99 6.28 7.37
N THR A 148 11.25 6.70 7.40
CA THR A 148 11.81 7.62 8.43
C THR A 148 12.10 9.01 7.89
N ASN A 149 11.71 9.30 6.64
CA ASN A 149 11.88 10.63 6.05
C ASN A 149 11.01 11.65 6.80
N PRO A 150 11.57 12.76 7.34
CA PRO A 150 10.80 13.72 8.15
C PRO A 150 9.62 14.35 7.41
N ASP A 151 9.78 14.63 6.11
CA ASP A 151 8.71 15.23 5.30
C ASP A 151 7.59 14.23 5.05
N LEU A 152 7.94 12.95 4.82
CA LEU A 152 6.98 11.86 4.74
C LEU A 152 6.22 11.71 6.05
N VAL A 153 6.92 11.60 7.16
CA VAL A 153 6.32 11.40 8.49
C VAL A 153 5.35 12.53 8.81
N LYS A 154 5.72 13.79 8.54
CA LYS A 154 4.85 14.94 8.74
C LYS A 154 3.57 14.85 7.90
N GLN A 155 3.70 14.58 6.60
CA GLN A 155 2.54 14.48 5.70
C GLN A 155 1.67 13.26 6.01
N LEU A 156 2.29 12.13 6.35
CA LEU A 156 1.59 10.92 6.76
C LEU A 156 0.77 11.14 8.04
N SER A 157 1.36 11.81 9.05
CA SER A 157 0.66 12.15 10.29
C SER A 157 -0.56 13.03 10.03
N LEU A 158 -0.43 14.06 9.19
CA LEU A 158 -1.55 14.90 8.77
C LEU A 158 -2.61 14.11 8.02
N PHE A 159 -2.20 13.28 7.07
CA PHE A 159 -3.11 12.44 6.29
C PHE A 159 -3.89 11.48 7.19
N LEU A 160 -3.23 10.84 8.15
CA LEU A 160 -3.86 9.88 9.05
C LEU A 160 -4.60 10.53 10.23
N ASN A 161 -4.52 11.85 10.42
CA ASN A 161 -5.06 12.56 11.58
C ASN A 161 -4.52 11.98 12.90
N LEU A 162 -3.19 11.88 13.03
CA LEU A 162 -2.47 11.42 14.22
C LEU A 162 -1.96 12.59 15.03
#